data_12dc06ab740c03b05b8c89a6a47a26f3
#
_entry.id   12dc06ab740c03b05b8c89a6a47a26f3
#
_cell.length_a   1.000
_cell.length_b   1.000
_cell.length_c   1.000
_cell.angle_alpha   90.00
_cell.angle_beta   90.00
_cell.angle_gamma   90.00
#
_symmetry.space_group_name_H-M   'P 1'
#
loop_
_entity.id
_entity.type
_entity.pdbx_description
1 polymer ?
#
loop_
_entity_poly.entity_id
_entity_poly.type
_entity_poly.pdbx_seq_one_letter_code
_entity_poly.pdbx_strand_id
1 'polypeptide(L)'
;IGVRLVGSEMCIRDRNKIMVIDGSMSTPLENRGVSLNSKLWTAKILAEQPELIKQVHKNYFKAGADCGITCSYQASIPGLMENGYTLEEAENLIRSAVKIFCEARDEWWEEEGREAGRAWPLCLGAAGPYGAYLADGSEYRGNYGITDEQLKEFHKRRVELLHEAGADIILFETVPSLKEAKVEAEIAEAVSYTHLRAHETDSYL
;
A
#
# COMPACT_ATOMS: atom_id res chain seq x y z
N ILE A 1 11.90 12.22 13.33
CA ILE A 1 12.62 11.43 12.28
C ILE A 1 11.87 11.48 10.95
N GLY A 2 10.53 11.46 10.93
CA GLY A 2 9.74 11.45 9.69
C GLY A 2 9.82 12.70 8.81
N VAL A 3 10.10 13.86 9.39
CA VAL A 3 10.07 15.15 8.66
C VAL A 3 11.34 15.39 7.81
N ARG A 4 12.42 14.68 8.07
CA ARG A 4 13.72 14.92 7.43
C ARG A 4 13.90 14.13 6.12
N LEU A 5 13.09 13.12 5.89
CA LEU A 5 13.22 12.22 4.75
C LEU A 5 12.54 12.72 3.48
N VAL A 6 11.43 13.42 3.59
CA VAL A 6 10.60 13.80 2.43
C VAL A 6 11.28 14.84 1.53
N GLY A 7 11.99 15.81 2.07
CA GLY A 7 12.60 16.87 1.25
C GLY A 7 13.90 16.47 0.55
N SER A 8 14.81 15.79 1.25
CA SER A 8 16.14 15.46 0.71
C SER A 8 16.12 14.23 -0.21
N GLU A 9 15.25 13.26 0.05
CA GLU A 9 15.17 12.04 -0.76
C GLU A 9 14.34 12.21 -2.02
N MET A 10 13.27 13.02 -2.00
CA MET A 10 12.62 13.44 -3.24
C MET A 10 13.59 14.17 -4.16
N CYS A 11 14.45 15.06 -3.63
CA CYS A 11 15.50 15.70 -4.42
C CYS A 11 16.54 14.71 -4.97
N ILE A 12 16.84 13.62 -4.29
CA ILE A 12 17.75 12.56 -4.79
C ILE A 12 17.08 11.76 -5.91
N ARG A 13 15.77 11.54 -5.81
CA ARG A 13 14.98 10.83 -6.82
C ARG A 13 14.69 11.67 -8.05
N ASP A 14 14.52 12.96 -7.93
CA ASP A 14 14.46 13.90 -9.06
C ASP A 14 15.71 13.84 -9.95
N ARG A 15 16.83 13.39 -9.42
CA ARG A 15 18.07 13.17 -10.19
C ARG A 15 18.09 11.82 -10.91
N ASN A 16 17.37 10.83 -10.42
CA ASN A 16 17.20 9.53 -11.06
C ASN A 16 15.86 9.49 -11.78
N LYS A 17 15.89 9.74 -13.09
CA LYS A 17 14.71 9.90 -13.95
C LYS A 17 13.77 8.68 -14.01
N ILE A 18 14.13 7.54 -13.44
CA ILE A 18 13.37 6.29 -13.47
C ILE A 18 13.37 5.69 -12.08
N MET A 19 12.18 5.43 -11.54
CA MET A 19 11.98 4.64 -10.33
C MET A 19 11.48 3.24 -10.73
N VAL A 20 12.10 2.23 -10.18
CA VAL A 20 11.72 0.82 -10.40
C VAL A 20 10.75 0.42 -9.29
N ILE A 21 9.50 0.13 -9.67
CA ILE A 21 8.51 -0.46 -8.78
C ILE A 21 8.71 -1.97 -8.72
N ASP A 22 8.34 -2.59 -7.60
CA ASP A 22 8.31 -4.04 -7.48
C ASP A 22 7.25 -4.69 -8.41
N GLY A 23 7.14 -5.99 -8.35
CA GLY A 23 6.21 -6.75 -9.18
C GLY A 23 5.14 -7.50 -8.36
N SER A 24 4.57 -8.52 -8.98
CA SER A 24 3.51 -9.34 -8.39
C SER A 24 3.90 -9.95 -7.04
N MET A 25 3.04 -9.77 -6.03
CA MET A 25 3.16 -10.48 -4.75
C MET A 25 2.74 -11.95 -4.89
N SER A 26 1.74 -12.24 -5.72
CA SER A 26 1.17 -13.60 -5.87
C SER A 26 2.16 -14.59 -6.46
N THR A 27 2.80 -14.28 -7.57
CA THR A 27 3.69 -15.21 -8.27
C THR A 27 4.84 -15.74 -7.39
N PRO A 28 5.57 -14.91 -6.64
CA PRO A 28 6.57 -15.41 -5.70
C PRO A 28 6.02 -16.27 -4.56
N LEU A 29 4.78 -16.02 -4.12
CA LEU A 29 4.12 -16.84 -3.10
C LEU A 29 3.70 -18.20 -3.67
N GLU A 30 3.08 -18.22 -4.85
CA GLU A 30 2.71 -19.48 -5.55
C GLU A 30 3.92 -20.36 -5.84
N ASN A 31 5.03 -19.77 -6.27
CA ASN A 31 6.30 -20.49 -6.46
C ASN A 31 6.86 -21.12 -5.18
N ARG A 32 6.39 -20.69 -4.00
CA ARG A 32 6.71 -21.28 -2.70
C ARG A 32 5.64 -22.26 -2.21
N GLY A 33 4.67 -22.62 -3.08
CA GLY A 33 3.62 -23.58 -2.77
C GLY A 33 2.43 -22.99 -2.01
N VAL A 34 2.33 -21.67 -1.91
CA VAL A 34 1.17 -21.01 -1.28
C VAL A 34 -0.02 -21.05 -2.25
N SER A 35 -1.16 -21.57 -1.78
CA SER A 35 -2.40 -21.52 -2.55
C SER A 35 -3.14 -20.21 -2.29
N LEU A 36 -3.38 -19.45 -3.36
CA LEU A 36 -4.10 -18.17 -3.28
C LEU A 36 -5.60 -18.31 -3.63
N ASN A 37 -6.15 -19.54 -3.57
CA ASN A 37 -7.54 -19.85 -3.89
C ASN A 37 -8.51 -19.43 -2.77
N SER A 38 -8.51 -18.14 -2.40
CA SER A 38 -9.47 -17.59 -1.44
C SER A 38 -9.92 -16.20 -1.89
N LYS A 39 -11.11 -15.77 -1.46
CA LYS A 39 -11.61 -14.41 -1.75
C LYS A 39 -10.72 -13.30 -1.18
N LEU A 40 -10.01 -13.58 -0.10
CA LEU A 40 -9.10 -12.63 0.54
C LEU A 40 -7.66 -12.69 -0.01
N TRP A 41 -7.39 -13.61 -0.96
CA TRP A 41 -6.08 -13.71 -1.59
C TRP A 41 -4.91 -13.51 -0.61
N THR A 42 -4.09 -12.49 -0.91
CA THR A 42 -2.90 -12.15 -0.13
C THR A 42 -3.20 -11.66 1.28
N ALA A 43 -4.40 -11.11 1.57
CA ALA A 43 -4.76 -10.70 2.93
C ALA A 43 -4.80 -11.89 3.91
N LYS A 44 -5.17 -13.09 3.44
CA LYS A 44 -5.07 -14.30 4.24
C LYS A 44 -3.62 -14.67 4.57
N ILE A 45 -2.73 -14.57 3.57
CA ILE A 45 -1.31 -14.84 3.78
C ILE A 45 -0.68 -13.82 4.72
N LEU A 46 -1.13 -12.57 4.65
CA LEU A 46 -0.71 -11.52 5.57
C LEU A 46 -1.00 -11.88 7.05
N ALA A 47 -2.14 -12.53 7.29
CA ALA A 47 -2.51 -12.99 8.63
C ALA A 47 -1.76 -14.26 9.08
N GLU A 48 -1.60 -15.22 8.18
CA GLU A 48 -1.14 -16.57 8.51
C GLU A 48 0.37 -16.77 8.33
N GLN A 49 0.98 -16.06 7.36
CA GLN A 49 2.37 -16.28 6.97
C GLN A 49 3.09 -14.94 6.62
N PRO A 50 3.13 -13.97 7.54
CA PRO A 50 3.71 -12.65 7.30
C PRO A 50 5.18 -12.69 6.86
N GLU A 51 5.95 -13.66 7.36
CA GLU A 51 7.36 -13.83 7.00
C GLU A 51 7.59 -14.13 5.51
N LEU A 52 6.64 -14.81 4.85
CA LEU A 52 6.73 -15.03 3.40
C LEU A 52 6.58 -13.72 2.62
N ILE A 53 5.65 -12.86 3.04
CA ILE A 53 5.45 -11.53 2.44
C ILE A 53 6.71 -10.69 2.64
N LYS A 54 7.26 -10.66 3.85
CA LYS A 54 8.50 -9.98 4.18
C LYS A 54 9.65 -10.43 3.26
N GLN A 55 9.80 -11.75 3.08
CA GLN A 55 10.83 -12.31 2.20
C GLN A 55 10.62 -11.90 0.73
N VAL A 56 9.38 -11.81 0.25
CA VAL A 56 9.09 -11.35 -1.11
C VAL A 56 9.52 -9.90 -1.29
N HIS A 57 9.20 -9.00 -0.37
CA HIS A 57 9.66 -7.60 -0.40
C HIS A 57 11.19 -7.51 -0.42
N LYS A 58 11.89 -8.23 0.47
CA LYS A 58 13.37 -8.28 0.49
C LYS A 58 13.94 -8.73 -0.85
N ASN A 59 13.34 -9.73 -1.50
CA ASN A 59 13.80 -10.21 -2.80
C ASN A 59 13.63 -9.16 -3.92
N TYR A 60 12.54 -8.36 -3.88
CA TYR A 60 12.36 -7.26 -4.82
C TYR A 60 13.39 -6.14 -4.60
N PHE A 61 13.71 -5.80 -3.36
CA PHE A 61 14.79 -4.83 -3.09
C PHE A 61 16.14 -5.31 -3.60
N LYS A 62 16.47 -6.60 -3.39
CA LYS A 62 17.68 -7.24 -3.94
C LYS A 62 17.68 -7.22 -5.47
N ALA A 63 16.54 -7.41 -6.11
CA ALA A 63 16.39 -7.34 -7.55
C ALA A 63 16.45 -5.90 -8.12
N GLY A 64 16.42 -4.87 -7.26
CA GLY A 64 16.60 -3.50 -7.70
C GLY A 64 15.37 -2.60 -7.57
N ALA A 65 14.30 -3.02 -6.89
CA ALA A 65 13.14 -2.16 -6.66
C ALA A 65 13.51 -0.94 -5.80
N ASP A 66 13.07 0.25 -6.23
CA ASP A 66 13.20 1.52 -5.53
C ASP A 66 11.96 1.86 -4.71
N CYS A 67 10.85 1.20 -4.98
CA CYS A 67 9.61 1.26 -4.22
C CYS A 67 8.87 -0.07 -4.34
N GLY A 68 8.00 -0.34 -3.40
CA GLY A 68 7.21 -1.56 -3.42
C GLY A 68 5.81 -1.37 -2.85
N ILE A 69 4.91 -2.21 -3.30
CA ILE A 69 3.49 -2.18 -3.03
C ILE A 69 3.19 -3.09 -1.84
N THR A 70 2.51 -2.55 -0.83
CA THR A 70 2.11 -3.35 0.34
C THR A 70 1.09 -4.43 -0.04
N CYS A 71 1.09 -5.53 0.70
CA CYS A 71 0.16 -6.65 0.51
C CYS A 71 -1.25 -6.34 1.03
N SER A 72 -1.82 -5.19 0.66
CA SER A 72 -3.09 -4.67 1.17
C SER A 72 -4.16 -4.38 0.12
N TYR A 73 -3.90 -4.68 -1.15
CA TYR A 73 -4.81 -4.41 -2.27
C TYR A 73 -6.24 -4.88 -2.00
N GLN A 74 -6.42 -6.11 -1.54
CA GLN A 74 -7.73 -6.70 -1.23
C GLN A 74 -8.12 -6.60 0.25
N ALA A 75 -7.25 -6.08 1.11
CA ALA A 75 -7.51 -5.93 2.53
C ALA A 75 -8.46 -4.76 2.79
N SER A 76 -9.75 -4.97 2.56
CA SER A 76 -10.81 -4.02 2.93
C SER A 76 -11.44 -4.41 4.26
N ILE A 77 -11.83 -3.41 5.07
CA ILE A 77 -12.49 -3.66 6.37
C ILE A 77 -13.73 -4.54 6.19
N PRO A 78 -14.70 -4.23 5.31
CA PRO A 78 -15.88 -5.08 5.15
C PRO A 78 -15.51 -6.49 4.66
N GLY A 79 -14.57 -6.61 3.71
CA GLY A 79 -14.15 -7.93 3.22
C GLY A 79 -13.50 -8.80 4.29
N LEU A 80 -12.69 -8.22 5.17
CA LEU A 80 -12.09 -8.93 6.29
C LEU A 80 -13.16 -9.34 7.32
N MET A 81 -14.09 -8.44 7.67
CA MET A 81 -15.17 -8.74 8.61
C MET A 81 -16.12 -9.83 8.10
N GLU A 82 -16.45 -9.86 6.82
CA GLU A 82 -17.25 -10.93 6.19
C GLU A 82 -16.54 -12.30 6.24
N ASN A 83 -15.23 -12.31 6.37
CA ASN A 83 -14.43 -13.51 6.52
C ASN A 83 -14.08 -13.83 7.99
N GLY A 84 -14.79 -13.24 8.93
CA GLY A 84 -14.79 -13.61 10.36
C GLY A 84 -13.82 -12.84 11.24
N TYR A 85 -13.11 -11.83 10.71
CA TYR A 85 -12.30 -10.94 11.54
C TYR A 85 -13.18 -9.90 12.25
N THR A 86 -12.82 -9.53 13.45
CA THR A 86 -13.40 -8.37 14.13
C THR A 86 -12.90 -7.08 13.47
N LEU A 87 -13.56 -5.94 13.73
CA LEU A 87 -13.11 -4.64 13.24
C LEU A 87 -11.66 -4.35 13.65
N GLU A 88 -11.31 -4.61 14.90
CA GLU A 88 -9.96 -4.39 15.42
C GLU A 88 -8.93 -5.27 14.71
N GLU A 89 -9.23 -6.53 14.49
CA GLU A 89 -8.35 -7.44 13.73
C GLU A 89 -8.20 -7.01 12.28
N ALA A 90 -9.28 -6.59 11.63
CA ALA A 90 -9.25 -6.08 10.26
C ALA A 90 -8.36 -4.82 10.14
N GLU A 91 -8.53 -3.86 11.05
CA GLU A 91 -7.69 -2.66 11.09
C GLU A 91 -6.21 -3.02 11.33
N ASN A 92 -5.93 -3.94 12.25
CA ASN A 92 -4.58 -4.36 12.56
C ASN A 92 -3.93 -5.11 11.40
N LEU A 93 -4.67 -5.91 10.63
CA LEU A 93 -4.17 -6.56 9.42
C LEU A 93 -3.79 -5.53 8.36
N ILE A 94 -4.60 -4.51 8.12
CA ILE A 94 -4.28 -3.44 7.17
C ILE A 94 -3.00 -2.71 7.59
N ARG A 95 -2.87 -2.35 8.88
CA ARG A 95 -1.63 -1.75 9.40
C ARG A 95 -0.41 -2.67 9.27
N SER A 96 -0.60 -3.98 9.46
CA SER A 96 0.49 -4.95 9.39
C SER A 96 1.10 -5.05 8.01
N ALA A 97 0.33 -4.84 6.93
CA ALA A 97 0.86 -4.83 5.58
C ALA A 97 1.97 -3.78 5.39
N VAL A 98 1.77 -2.58 5.92
CA VAL A 98 2.78 -1.51 5.91
C VAL A 98 3.95 -1.85 6.83
N LYS A 99 3.68 -2.35 8.04
CA LYS A 99 4.73 -2.70 9.01
C LYS A 99 5.67 -3.77 8.46
N ILE A 100 5.12 -4.83 7.85
CA ILE A 100 5.92 -5.92 7.26
C ILE A 100 6.79 -5.39 6.12
N PHE A 101 6.27 -4.51 5.28
CA PHE A 101 7.06 -3.84 4.25
C PHE A 101 8.21 -3.04 4.86
N CYS A 102 7.92 -2.20 5.85
CA CYS A 102 8.93 -1.37 6.52
C CYS A 102 10.01 -2.23 7.20
N GLU A 103 9.63 -3.32 7.88
CA GLU A 103 10.56 -4.27 8.47
C GLU A 103 11.46 -4.93 7.39
N ALA A 104 10.87 -5.37 6.27
CA ALA A 104 11.62 -5.96 5.16
C ALA A 104 12.63 -4.96 4.57
N ARG A 105 12.20 -3.70 4.41
CA ARG A 105 13.01 -2.58 3.94
C ARG A 105 14.16 -2.29 4.88
N ASP A 106 13.86 -2.14 6.17
CA ASP A 106 14.84 -1.75 7.19
C ASP A 106 15.92 -2.83 7.33
N GLU A 107 15.53 -4.11 7.37
CA GLU A 107 16.45 -5.23 7.40
C GLU A 107 17.34 -5.27 6.15
N TRP A 108 16.74 -5.21 4.95
CA TRP A 108 17.52 -5.23 3.71
C TRP A 108 18.47 -4.03 3.61
N TRP A 109 18.03 -2.86 4.06
CA TRP A 109 18.85 -1.65 4.04
C TRP A 109 20.09 -1.79 4.90
N GLU A 110 19.94 -2.31 6.13
CA GLU A 110 21.08 -2.53 7.03
C GLU A 110 21.99 -3.67 6.55
N GLU A 111 21.42 -4.71 5.94
CA GLU A 111 22.20 -5.86 5.44
C GLU A 111 22.98 -5.54 4.17
N GLU A 112 22.40 -4.83 3.21
CA GLU A 112 22.94 -4.71 1.86
C GLU A 112 22.77 -3.31 1.23
N GLY A 113 21.59 -2.70 1.39
CA GLY A 113 21.16 -1.54 0.60
C GLY A 113 22.03 -0.31 0.81
N ARG A 114 22.43 -0.04 2.06
CA ARG A 114 23.27 1.09 2.45
C ARG A 114 24.66 1.00 1.80
N GLU A 115 25.32 -0.15 1.93
CA GLU A 115 26.66 -0.35 1.38
C GLU A 115 26.66 -0.37 -0.14
N ALA A 116 25.58 -0.86 -0.76
CA ALA A 116 25.39 -0.85 -2.20
C ALA A 116 25.06 0.56 -2.77
N GLY A 117 24.96 1.58 -1.93
CA GLY A 117 24.64 2.95 -2.34
C GLY A 117 23.24 3.10 -2.95
N ARG A 118 22.30 2.20 -2.61
CA ARG A 118 20.93 2.25 -3.10
C ARG A 118 20.14 3.37 -2.40
N ALA A 119 19.08 3.87 -3.07
CA ALA A 119 18.12 4.72 -2.40
C ALA A 119 17.28 3.92 -1.40
N TRP A 120 16.84 4.56 -0.33
CA TRP A 120 15.88 3.97 0.62
C TRP A 120 14.55 3.68 -0.09
N PRO A 121 14.05 2.43 -0.14
CA PRO A 121 12.85 2.09 -0.87
C PRO A 121 11.60 2.73 -0.28
N LEU A 122 10.72 3.26 -1.15
CA LEU A 122 9.43 3.82 -0.74
C LEU A 122 8.38 2.73 -0.51
N CYS A 123 7.61 2.90 0.54
CA CYS A 123 6.45 2.09 0.86
C CYS A 123 5.20 2.66 0.20
N LEU A 124 4.64 1.94 -0.77
CA LEU A 124 3.39 2.29 -1.42
C LEU A 124 2.24 1.53 -0.74
N GLY A 125 1.46 2.23 0.07
CA GLY A 125 0.28 1.68 0.76
C GLY A 125 -0.85 1.42 -0.23
N ALA A 126 -1.06 0.16 -0.63
CA ALA A 126 -2.01 -0.21 -1.67
C ALA A 126 -3.45 -0.21 -1.21
N ALA A 127 -4.31 0.45 -1.97
CA ALA A 127 -5.76 0.41 -1.82
C ALA A 127 -6.40 0.03 -3.17
N GLY A 128 -6.93 -1.18 -3.27
CA GLY A 128 -7.67 -1.64 -4.44
C GLY A 128 -9.09 -1.04 -4.49
N PRO A 129 -9.74 -1.03 -5.67
CA PRO A 129 -11.06 -0.46 -5.85
C PRO A 129 -12.16 -1.26 -5.15
N TYR A 130 -13.34 -0.69 -5.04
CA TYR A 130 -14.51 -1.37 -4.48
C TYR A 130 -14.83 -2.66 -5.24
N GLY A 131 -14.58 -2.69 -6.55
CA GLY A 131 -14.74 -3.89 -7.38
C GLY A 131 -13.86 -5.06 -6.97
N ALA A 132 -12.67 -4.81 -6.42
CA ALA A 132 -11.80 -5.86 -5.90
C ALA A 132 -12.39 -6.54 -4.66
N TYR A 133 -13.09 -5.78 -3.80
CA TYR A 133 -13.84 -6.33 -2.67
C TYR A 133 -15.00 -7.22 -3.13
N LEU A 134 -15.70 -6.85 -4.19
CA LEU A 134 -16.81 -7.66 -4.74
C LEU A 134 -16.34 -9.02 -5.28
N ALA A 135 -15.09 -9.13 -5.74
CA ALA A 135 -14.46 -10.36 -6.24
C ALA A 135 -15.26 -11.05 -7.37
N ASP A 136 -15.93 -10.26 -8.22
CA ASP A 136 -16.76 -10.70 -9.35
C ASP A 136 -16.28 -10.17 -10.71
N GLY A 137 -15.07 -9.60 -10.75
CA GLY A 137 -14.47 -8.95 -11.91
C GLY A 137 -14.94 -7.52 -12.13
N SER A 138 -15.67 -6.92 -11.18
CA SER A 138 -16.10 -5.53 -11.22
C SER A 138 -14.93 -4.55 -11.16
N GLU A 139 -13.78 -4.98 -10.63
CA GLU A 139 -12.54 -4.22 -10.61
C GLU A 139 -12.05 -3.80 -12.01
N TYR A 140 -12.52 -4.47 -13.06
CA TYR A 140 -12.18 -4.12 -14.45
C TYR A 140 -13.32 -3.42 -15.20
N ARG A 141 -14.51 -3.31 -14.60
CA ARG A 141 -15.72 -2.73 -15.23
C ARG A 141 -16.18 -1.42 -14.62
N GLY A 142 -16.05 -1.28 -13.32
CA GLY A 142 -16.26 -0.02 -12.62
C GLY A 142 -17.70 0.50 -12.54
N ASN A 143 -18.70 -0.31 -12.53
CA ASN A 143 -20.08 0.12 -12.34
C ASN A 143 -20.73 -0.66 -11.20
N TYR A 144 -20.57 -0.17 -9.99
CA TYR A 144 -20.96 -0.88 -8.76
C TYR A 144 -22.37 -0.56 -8.26
N GLY A 145 -23.03 0.45 -8.82
CA GLY A 145 -24.37 0.87 -8.40
C GLY A 145 -24.43 1.50 -7.00
N ILE A 146 -23.30 1.92 -6.43
CA ILE A 146 -23.23 2.56 -5.11
C ILE A 146 -23.00 4.08 -5.21
N THR A 147 -23.28 4.83 -4.14
CA THR A 147 -23.12 6.29 -4.11
C THR A 147 -21.67 6.71 -3.84
N ASP A 148 -21.37 8.00 -4.02
CA ASP A 148 -20.05 8.58 -3.71
C ASP A 148 -19.77 8.50 -2.20
N GLU A 149 -20.81 8.70 -1.38
CA GLU A 149 -20.70 8.58 0.07
C GLU A 149 -20.34 7.16 0.50
N GLN A 150 -20.94 6.14 -0.13
CA GLN A 150 -20.62 4.74 0.14
C GLN A 150 -19.20 4.38 -0.28
N LEU A 151 -18.72 4.89 -1.42
CA LEU A 151 -17.32 4.76 -1.84
C LEU A 151 -16.40 5.43 -0.84
N LYS A 152 -16.74 6.63 -0.38
CA LYS A 152 -15.95 7.38 0.60
C LYS A 152 -15.86 6.66 1.94
N GLU A 153 -16.96 6.10 2.43
CA GLU A 153 -17.01 5.29 3.64
C GLU A 153 -16.13 4.02 3.50
N PHE A 154 -16.20 3.36 2.35
CA PHE A 154 -15.42 2.17 2.06
C PHE A 154 -13.91 2.44 2.08
N HIS A 155 -13.44 3.53 1.46
CA HIS A 155 -12.02 3.81 1.31
C HIS A 155 -11.40 4.55 2.49
N LYS A 156 -12.13 5.50 3.09
CA LYS A 156 -11.57 6.48 4.02
C LYS A 156 -10.74 5.82 5.14
N ARG A 157 -11.38 4.94 5.92
CA ARG A 157 -10.71 4.36 7.08
C ARG A 157 -9.49 3.51 6.70
N ARG A 158 -9.57 2.76 5.60
CA ARG A 158 -8.44 1.97 5.09
C ARG A 158 -7.26 2.85 4.71
N VAL A 159 -7.50 3.96 4.03
CA VAL A 159 -6.45 4.91 3.64
C VAL A 159 -5.82 5.56 4.88
N GLU A 160 -6.61 5.96 5.87
CA GLU A 160 -6.12 6.46 7.15
C GLU A 160 -5.18 5.44 7.83
N LEU A 161 -5.59 4.17 7.87
CA LEU A 161 -4.80 3.10 8.48
C LEU A 161 -3.45 2.87 7.80
N LEU A 162 -3.42 2.89 6.47
CA LEU A 162 -2.19 2.77 5.69
C LEU A 162 -1.24 3.95 5.95
N HIS A 163 -1.79 5.16 6.00
CA HIS A 163 -1.04 6.37 6.32
C HIS A 163 -0.52 6.37 7.77
N GLU A 164 -1.39 6.10 8.75
CA GLU A 164 -1.05 5.99 10.18
C GLU A 164 0.05 4.95 10.43
N ALA A 165 0.06 3.86 9.66
CA ALA A 165 1.05 2.80 9.77
C ALA A 165 2.42 3.17 9.16
N GLY A 166 2.53 4.27 8.43
CA GLY A 166 3.78 4.81 7.89
C GLY A 166 4.02 4.50 6.42
N ALA A 167 2.98 4.29 5.61
CA ALA A 167 3.13 4.27 4.15
C ALA A 167 3.64 5.65 3.67
N ASP A 168 4.65 5.65 2.81
CA ASP A 168 5.24 6.87 2.26
C ASP A 168 4.32 7.52 1.22
N ILE A 169 3.58 6.70 0.48
CA ILE A 169 2.64 7.11 -0.57
C ILE A 169 1.42 6.19 -0.50
N ILE A 170 0.21 6.75 -0.65
CA ILE A 170 -0.99 5.94 -0.88
C ILE A 170 -1.11 5.67 -2.36
N LEU A 171 -1.22 4.39 -2.71
CA LEU A 171 -1.37 3.92 -4.09
C LEU A 171 -2.78 3.39 -4.30
N PHE A 172 -3.59 4.13 -5.06
CA PHE A 172 -4.83 3.59 -5.63
C PHE A 172 -4.50 2.92 -6.95
N GLU A 173 -4.78 1.66 -7.05
CA GLU A 173 -4.43 0.87 -8.25
C GLU A 173 -5.64 0.12 -8.81
N THR A 174 -5.61 -0.13 -10.13
CA THR A 174 -6.67 -0.85 -10.84
C THR A 174 -8.04 -0.16 -10.70
N VAL A 175 -8.08 1.18 -10.74
CA VAL A 175 -9.31 1.96 -10.57
C VAL A 175 -10.03 2.12 -11.92
N PRO A 176 -11.13 1.41 -12.17
CA PRO A 176 -11.80 1.41 -13.48
C PRO A 176 -12.84 2.53 -13.62
N SER A 177 -13.15 3.24 -12.55
CA SER A 177 -14.25 4.21 -12.47
C SER A 177 -13.74 5.62 -12.17
N LEU A 178 -14.05 6.58 -13.05
CA LEU A 178 -13.77 7.99 -12.78
C LEU A 178 -14.48 8.51 -11.52
N LYS A 179 -15.64 7.94 -11.19
CA LYS A 179 -16.40 8.25 -9.98
C LYS A 179 -15.58 7.89 -8.74
N GLU A 180 -15.07 6.67 -8.70
CA GLU A 180 -14.24 6.17 -7.61
C GLU A 180 -12.93 6.93 -7.51
N ALA A 181 -12.23 7.15 -8.63
CA ALA A 181 -10.99 7.92 -8.68
C ALA A 181 -11.14 9.34 -8.08
N LYS A 182 -12.29 10.00 -8.30
CA LYS A 182 -12.55 11.31 -7.69
C LYS A 182 -12.71 11.22 -6.17
N VAL A 183 -13.44 10.23 -5.69
CA VAL A 183 -13.62 9.99 -4.24
C VAL A 183 -12.28 9.67 -3.57
N GLU A 184 -11.47 8.83 -4.21
CA GLU A 184 -10.11 8.47 -3.73
C GLU A 184 -9.19 9.70 -3.69
N ALA A 185 -9.24 10.56 -4.70
CA ALA A 185 -8.48 11.82 -4.72
C ALA A 185 -8.90 12.75 -3.57
N GLU A 186 -10.20 12.90 -3.31
CA GLU A 186 -10.71 13.68 -2.16
C GLU A 186 -10.21 13.13 -0.82
N ILE A 187 -10.19 11.81 -0.67
CA ILE A 187 -9.69 11.16 0.55
C ILE A 187 -8.18 11.37 0.69
N ALA A 188 -7.43 11.17 -0.39
CA ALA A 188 -5.98 11.38 -0.38
C ALA A 188 -5.61 12.82 -0.02
N GLU A 189 -6.33 13.79 -0.58
CA GLU A 189 -6.16 15.20 -0.25
C GLU A 189 -6.44 15.47 1.24
N ALA A 190 -7.53 14.91 1.79
CA ALA A 190 -7.89 15.08 3.18
C ALA A 190 -6.85 14.44 4.14
N VAL A 191 -6.29 13.29 3.81
CA VAL A 191 -5.27 12.58 4.60
C VAL A 191 -3.91 13.26 4.48
N SER A 192 -3.54 13.71 3.28
CA SER A 192 -2.27 14.39 3.02
C SER A 192 -2.22 15.82 3.58
N TYR A 193 -3.37 16.47 3.77
CA TYR A 193 -3.45 17.87 4.19
C TYR A 193 -2.84 18.12 5.58
N THR A 194 -2.76 17.11 6.42
CA THR A 194 -2.05 17.20 7.71
C THR A 194 -0.53 17.24 7.54
N HIS A 195 0.01 16.75 6.41
CA HIS A 195 1.45 16.73 6.13
C HIS A 195 1.90 17.85 5.15
N LEU A 196 1.09 18.14 4.13
CA LEU A 196 1.41 19.17 3.13
C LEU A 196 1.35 20.59 3.72
N ARG A 197 0.46 20.88 4.67
CA ARG A 197 0.40 22.19 5.34
C ARG A 197 1.67 22.56 6.09
N ALA A 198 2.44 21.62 6.57
CA ALA A 198 3.69 21.89 7.27
C ALA A 198 4.84 22.28 6.31
N HIS A 199 4.73 21.97 5.02
CA HIS A 199 5.77 22.25 4.02
C HIS A 199 5.49 23.46 3.13
N GLU A 200 4.23 23.77 2.83
CA GLU A 200 3.89 24.93 1.99
C GLU A 200 3.98 26.28 2.70
N THR A 201 3.88 26.31 4.02
CA THR A 201 4.01 27.54 4.80
C THR A 201 5.44 28.05 4.93
N ASP A 202 6.45 27.21 4.69
CA ASP A 202 7.87 27.61 4.76
C ASP A 202 8.45 28.07 3.41
N SER A 203 7.69 27.94 2.30
CA SER A 203 8.17 28.31 0.97
C SER A 203 7.70 29.68 0.47
N TYR A 204 6.90 30.42 1.24
CA TYR A 204 6.34 31.73 0.88
C TYR A 204 6.54 32.83 1.94
N LEU A 205 7.62 32.72 2.76
CA LEU A 205 8.05 33.82 3.61
C LEU A 205 9.49 34.24 3.30
#